data_c30e6624acd76729cbbbda8c0b66fd42
#
_entry.id   c30e6624acd76729cbbbda8c0b66fd42
#
_cell.length_a   1.000
_cell.length_b   1.000
_cell.length_c   1.000
_cell.angle_alpha   90.00
_cell.angle_beta   90.00
_cell.angle_gamma   90.00
#
_symmetry.space_group_name_H-M   'P 1'
#
loop_
_entity.id
_entity.type
_entity.pdbx_description
1 polymer ?
#
loop_
_entity_poly.entity_id
_entity_poly.type
_entity_poly.pdbx_seq_one_letter_code
_entity_poly.pdbx_strand_id
1 'polypeptide(L)'
;MPKNYHATRNNYLLNSKVNITFDESHLMNKKQFGDWVLSLRKEVLFAWDELGIPPKLGMTDDNIIRDFERLNNLNTENLKNYDQQTTGWDCLNAPPNTGAGCLAFFPNIQKTKDIQGKNLTGYSTYDLFADKDNIERLTNALQRMYQTDKLYAFSKCVVSNKDVCGVIAKTGKEWITKFQESKSKDFGFWIDPTFANSKKKMPQGTYVSISKKEIIELQGRGAINKKHLLHLKFKEHSMAQSFRIRVYEKGQKVIENGLKSWNTGLVQGGSNFPPTIAKFIYKHFTDDLKNQDTIVVYDPSAGFGGRLLGALSLNEDRHIHYVGTDPNPENFLPEINRTRYEYLGTYYNSHIRRKYKTTYDLYTEGSEVIHKNKKFKGYKGLLDFVFTSPPYFAAEGYSEDENQSFKKFPVYSDWRDCFLRKTLETAVEYLKPKRYLAFNIADVAFSGNHYPLEQDTIDILQSLGMEYKGKFKMVLAITPGSNKIDIQSRLPTTKNFCQVNGIWRKYEPIFYFWKP
;
A
#
# COMPACT_ATOMS: atom_id res chain seq x y z
N MET A 1 -28.89 6.32 -5.25
CA MET A 1 -28.53 5.84 -3.89
C MET A 1 -27.52 6.79 -3.28
N PRO A 2 -27.47 6.98 -1.94
CA PRO A 2 -26.46 7.84 -1.35
C PRO A 2 -25.06 7.27 -1.62
N LYS A 3 -24.10 8.14 -1.92
CA LYS A 3 -22.70 7.75 -2.13
C LYS A 3 -22.11 7.13 -0.86
N ASN A 4 -21.35 6.08 -1.04
CA ASN A 4 -20.64 5.41 0.06
C ASN A 4 -19.26 6.04 0.22
N TYR A 5 -19.09 6.91 1.22
CA TYR A 5 -17.83 7.67 1.43
C TYR A 5 -16.72 6.85 2.08
N HIS A 6 -17.07 5.70 2.65
CA HIS A 6 -16.09 4.68 3.00
C HIS A 6 -16.42 3.39 2.25
N ALA A 7 -15.39 2.73 1.75
CA ALA A 7 -15.54 1.50 0.99
C ALA A 7 -15.91 0.36 1.94
N THR A 8 -17.18 0.19 2.19
CA THR A 8 -17.71 -1.07 2.70
C THR A 8 -17.56 -2.15 1.61
N ARG A 9 -17.68 -3.42 1.98
CA ARG A 9 -17.60 -4.53 1.03
C ARG A 9 -18.51 -4.25 -0.16
N ASN A 10 -17.96 -4.32 -1.37
CA ASN A 10 -18.65 -3.97 -2.59
C ASN A 10 -19.76 -5.00 -2.93
N ASN A 11 -20.86 -4.97 -2.18
CA ASN A 11 -21.99 -5.86 -2.39
C ASN A 11 -22.67 -5.61 -3.73
N TYR A 12 -22.61 -4.38 -4.26
CA TYR A 12 -23.17 -4.04 -5.56
C TYR A 12 -22.55 -4.86 -6.68
N LEU A 13 -21.21 -4.81 -6.80
CA LEU A 13 -20.51 -5.58 -7.84
C LEU A 13 -20.51 -7.09 -7.55
N LEU A 14 -20.51 -7.50 -6.29
CA LEU A 14 -20.60 -8.92 -5.91
C LEU A 14 -21.93 -9.56 -6.34
N ASN A 15 -23.01 -8.78 -6.33
CA ASN A 15 -24.35 -9.24 -6.70
C ASN A 15 -24.70 -8.89 -8.15
N SER A 16 -23.85 -8.17 -8.86
CA SER A 16 -24.05 -7.80 -10.26
C SER A 16 -23.96 -9.01 -11.19
N LYS A 17 -24.71 -8.98 -12.29
CA LYS A 17 -24.65 -10.00 -13.36
C LYS A 17 -23.29 -10.12 -14.02
N VAL A 18 -22.43 -9.10 -13.91
CA VAL A 18 -21.04 -9.15 -14.41
C VAL A 18 -20.12 -9.95 -13.51
N ASN A 19 -20.57 -10.35 -12.34
CA ASN A 19 -19.81 -11.20 -11.44
C ASN A 19 -19.98 -12.69 -11.82
N ILE A 20 -19.29 -13.10 -12.86
CA ILE A 20 -19.27 -14.48 -13.38
C ILE A 20 -18.34 -15.36 -12.53
N THR A 21 -18.48 -16.67 -12.67
CA THR A 21 -17.55 -17.62 -12.07
C THR A 21 -16.22 -17.68 -12.84
N PHE A 22 -15.17 -18.19 -12.21
CA PHE A 22 -13.92 -18.46 -12.91
C PHE A 22 -14.10 -19.46 -14.04
N ASP A 23 -14.93 -20.49 -13.84
CA ASP A 23 -15.21 -21.49 -14.86
C ASP A 23 -15.86 -20.85 -16.08
N GLU A 24 -16.86 -19.98 -15.86
CA GLU A 24 -17.51 -19.23 -16.95
C GLU A 24 -16.52 -18.34 -17.69
N SER A 25 -15.68 -17.57 -16.97
CA SER A 25 -14.68 -16.69 -17.59
C SER A 25 -13.67 -17.47 -18.43
N HIS A 26 -13.34 -18.68 -18.01
CA HIS A 26 -12.37 -19.53 -18.67
C HIS A 26 -12.90 -20.18 -19.96
N LEU A 27 -14.19 -20.42 -20.01
CA LEU A 27 -14.87 -20.97 -21.18
C LEU A 27 -15.18 -19.93 -22.27
N MET A 28 -15.10 -18.65 -21.97
CA MET A 28 -15.39 -17.58 -22.91
C MET A 28 -14.36 -17.55 -24.05
N ASN A 29 -14.83 -17.45 -25.29
CA ASN A 29 -13.95 -17.10 -26.40
C ASN A 29 -13.56 -15.61 -26.34
N LYS A 30 -12.61 -15.19 -27.20
CA LYS A 30 -12.05 -13.83 -27.19
C LYS A 30 -13.13 -12.74 -27.30
N LYS A 31 -14.15 -12.95 -28.13
CA LYS A 31 -15.26 -11.98 -28.31
C LYS A 31 -16.11 -11.90 -27.05
N GLN A 32 -16.57 -13.04 -26.55
CA GLN A 32 -17.39 -13.13 -25.33
C GLN A 32 -16.67 -12.49 -24.13
N PHE A 33 -15.37 -12.73 -24.01
CA PHE A 33 -14.57 -12.13 -22.94
C PHE A 33 -14.46 -10.61 -23.09
N GLY A 34 -14.26 -10.10 -24.32
CA GLY A 34 -14.27 -8.67 -24.61
C GLY A 34 -15.60 -8.00 -24.27
N ASP A 35 -16.72 -8.61 -24.66
CA ASP A 35 -18.07 -8.12 -24.35
C ASP A 35 -18.32 -8.11 -22.82
N TRP A 36 -17.83 -9.13 -22.12
CA TRP A 36 -17.89 -9.16 -20.66
C TRP A 36 -17.04 -8.03 -20.02
N VAL A 37 -15.84 -7.77 -20.51
CA VAL A 37 -14.98 -6.68 -20.02
C VAL A 37 -15.66 -5.32 -20.20
N LEU A 38 -16.34 -5.08 -21.34
CA LEU A 38 -17.10 -3.87 -21.56
C LEU A 38 -18.26 -3.72 -20.57
N SER A 39 -18.96 -4.81 -20.27
CA SER A 39 -20.03 -4.83 -19.28
C SER A 39 -19.50 -4.58 -17.88
N LEU A 40 -18.41 -5.25 -17.51
CA LEU A 40 -17.72 -5.05 -16.23
C LEU A 40 -17.26 -3.60 -16.05
N ARG A 41 -16.69 -3.01 -17.11
CA ARG A 41 -16.26 -1.62 -17.11
C ARG A 41 -17.42 -0.66 -16.78
N LYS A 42 -18.57 -0.83 -17.42
CA LYS A 42 -19.77 -0.01 -17.16
C LYS A 42 -20.23 -0.12 -15.71
N GLU A 43 -20.30 -1.34 -15.18
CA GLU A 43 -20.72 -1.57 -13.80
C GLU A 43 -19.71 -1.02 -12.77
N VAL A 44 -18.42 -1.14 -13.05
CA VAL A 44 -17.36 -0.59 -12.18
C VAL A 44 -17.43 0.94 -12.15
N LEU A 45 -17.57 1.59 -13.31
CA LEU A 45 -17.66 3.05 -13.37
C LEU A 45 -18.95 3.56 -12.71
N PHE A 46 -20.08 2.92 -12.96
CA PHE A 46 -21.32 3.26 -12.27
C PHE A 46 -21.19 3.14 -10.76
N ALA A 47 -20.65 2.01 -10.28
CA ALA A 47 -20.42 1.80 -8.85
C ALA A 47 -19.48 2.85 -8.25
N TRP A 48 -18.46 3.26 -8.99
CA TRP A 48 -17.49 4.24 -8.51
C TRP A 48 -18.04 5.66 -8.53
N ASP A 49 -18.52 6.11 -9.67
CA ASP A 49 -18.89 7.51 -9.88
C ASP A 49 -20.23 7.85 -9.22
N GLU A 50 -21.22 6.94 -9.33
CA GLU A 50 -22.57 7.18 -8.82
C GLU A 50 -22.75 6.72 -7.37
N LEU A 51 -22.16 5.58 -6.99
CA LEU A 51 -22.35 5.01 -5.66
C LEU A 51 -21.16 5.25 -4.71
N GLY A 52 -20.04 5.78 -5.21
CA GLY A 52 -18.82 5.97 -4.43
C GLY A 52 -18.11 4.67 -4.03
N ILE A 53 -18.33 3.56 -4.77
CA ILE A 53 -17.76 2.24 -4.51
C ILE A 53 -16.68 1.94 -5.54
N PRO A 54 -15.39 2.03 -5.18
CA PRO A 54 -14.29 1.71 -6.10
C PRO A 54 -14.20 0.20 -6.39
N PRO A 55 -13.52 -0.21 -7.47
CA PRO A 55 -13.44 -1.61 -7.89
C PRO A 55 -12.64 -2.52 -6.95
N LYS A 56 -12.08 -2.00 -5.87
CA LYS A 56 -11.42 -2.79 -4.84
C LYS A 56 -12.46 -3.30 -3.83
N LEU A 57 -12.36 -4.57 -3.44
CA LEU A 57 -13.17 -5.09 -2.34
C LEU A 57 -12.90 -4.25 -1.08
N GLY A 58 -13.92 -3.52 -0.66
CA GLY A 58 -13.91 -2.81 0.60
C GLY A 58 -13.94 -3.78 1.78
N MET A 59 -13.62 -3.24 2.95
CA MET A 59 -13.81 -3.95 4.22
C MET A 59 -15.26 -3.74 4.69
N THR A 60 -15.84 -4.71 5.36
CA THR A 60 -17.10 -4.50 6.10
C THR A 60 -16.83 -3.63 7.32
N ASP A 61 -17.87 -2.98 7.86
CA ASP A 61 -17.74 -2.17 9.07
C ASP A 61 -17.15 -2.99 10.23
N ASP A 62 -17.59 -4.22 10.43
CA ASP A 62 -17.01 -5.12 11.43
C ASP A 62 -15.52 -5.38 11.21
N ASN A 63 -15.08 -5.47 9.95
CA ASN A 63 -13.68 -5.67 9.63
C ASN A 63 -12.86 -4.39 9.86
N ILE A 64 -13.43 -3.22 9.57
CA ILE A 64 -12.82 -1.91 9.84
C ILE A 64 -12.63 -1.72 11.35
N ILE A 65 -13.68 -1.99 12.13
CA ILE A 65 -13.63 -1.89 13.59
C ILE A 65 -12.61 -2.86 14.18
N ARG A 66 -12.67 -4.15 13.82
CA ARG A 66 -11.71 -5.16 14.29
C ARG A 66 -10.27 -4.86 13.87
N ASP A 67 -10.07 -4.28 12.70
CA ASP A 67 -8.75 -3.85 12.25
C ASP A 67 -8.21 -2.71 13.11
N PHE A 68 -9.06 -1.75 13.46
CA PHE A 68 -8.69 -0.67 14.35
C PHE A 68 -8.43 -1.15 15.79
N GLU A 69 -9.24 -2.08 16.31
CA GLU A 69 -9.01 -2.70 17.62
C GLU A 69 -7.63 -3.38 17.68
N ARG A 70 -7.23 -4.08 16.61
CA ARG A 70 -5.88 -4.64 16.50
C ARG A 70 -4.81 -3.56 16.53
N LEU A 71 -5.03 -2.44 15.84
CA LEU A 71 -4.13 -1.30 15.87
C LEU A 71 -4.09 -0.67 17.27
N ASN A 72 -5.25 -0.48 17.91
CA ASN A 72 -5.36 0.10 19.24
C ASN A 72 -4.62 -0.73 20.30
N ASN A 73 -4.72 -2.06 20.22
CA ASN A 73 -4.10 -2.99 21.15
C ASN A 73 -2.66 -3.35 20.78
N LEU A 74 -2.12 -2.81 19.68
CA LEU A 74 -0.77 -3.11 19.23
C LEU A 74 0.27 -2.57 20.22
N ASN A 75 1.10 -3.46 20.78
CA ASN A 75 2.32 -3.05 21.46
C ASN A 75 3.36 -2.59 20.43
N THR A 76 3.63 -1.29 20.41
CA THR A 76 4.53 -0.69 19.43
C THR A 76 6.00 -1.09 19.58
N GLU A 77 6.42 -1.57 20.76
CA GLU A 77 7.79 -2.08 20.96
C GLU A 77 8.06 -3.33 20.09
N ASN A 78 7.03 -4.12 19.79
CA ASN A 78 7.12 -5.28 18.91
C ASN A 78 7.41 -4.91 17.43
N LEU A 79 7.33 -3.62 17.06
CA LEU A 79 7.69 -3.16 15.73
C LEU A 79 9.19 -3.02 15.55
N LYS A 80 9.94 -2.82 16.65
CA LYS A 80 11.40 -2.66 16.61
C LYS A 80 12.09 -3.96 16.26
N ASN A 81 13.04 -3.88 15.35
CA ASN A 81 13.90 -4.96 14.96
C ASN A 81 15.36 -4.49 14.97
N TYR A 82 16.25 -5.41 15.27
CA TYR A 82 17.68 -5.15 15.29
C TYR A 82 18.24 -5.16 13.87
N ASP A 83 18.93 -4.08 13.50
CA ASP A 83 19.69 -4.04 12.25
C ASP A 83 21.12 -4.55 12.50
N GLN A 84 21.45 -5.67 11.87
CA GLN A 84 22.77 -6.28 11.97
C GLN A 84 23.89 -5.46 11.28
N GLN A 85 23.54 -4.49 10.43
CA GLN A 85 24.51 -3.62 9.75
C GLN A 85 24.94 -2.43 10.62
N THR A 86 23.97 -1.80 11.29
CA THR A 86 24.23 -0.64 12.14
C THR A 86 24.30 -0.97 13.62
N THR A 87 24.10 -2.24 13.97
CA THR A 87 24.05 -2.72 15.36
C THR A 87 23.06 -1.95 16.25
N GLY A 88 21.91 -1.55 15.67
CA GLY A 88 20.89 -0.74 16.32
C GLY A 88 19.47 -1.31 16.25
N TRP A 89 18.63 -0.95 17.20
CA TRP A 89 17.19 -1.27 17.23
C TRP A 89 16.35 -0.22 16.52
N ASP A 90 16.75 0.17 15.32
CA ASP A 90 16.20 1.27 14.54
C ASP A 90 15.35 0.83 13.32
N CYS A 91 15.24 -0.47 13.08
CA CYS A 91 14.34 -1.01 12.05
C CYS A 91 12.92 -1.14 12.58
N LEU A 92 11.95 -0.56 11.85
CA LEU A 92 10.53 -0.66 12.16
C LEU A 92 9.83 -1.53 11.12
N ASN A 93 9.25 -2.65 11.55
CA ASN A 93 8.56 -3.59 10.68
C ASN A 93 7.06 -3.58 10.97
N ALA A 94 6.29 -3.01 10.05
CA ALA A 94 4.84 -2.97 10.16
C ALA A 94 4.24 -4.38 10.02
N PRO A 95 3.37 -4.83 10.93
CA PRO A 95 2.62 -6.06 10.75
C PRO A 95 1.68 -5.92 9.55
N PRO A 96 1.55 -6.97 8.73
CA PRO A 96 0.69 -6.91 7.56
C PRO A 96 -0.79 -6.74 7.95
N ASN A 97 -1.51 -5.94 7.17
CA ASN A 97 -2.97 -5.75 7.27
C ASN A 97 -3.48 -5.18 8.62
N THR A 98 -2.65 -4.49 9.39
CA THR A 98 -3.10 -3.78 10.59
C THR A 98 -3.19 -2.28 10.31
N GLY A 99 -4.35 -1.68 10.52
CA GLY A 99 -4.65 -0.29 10.19
C GLY A 99 -5.03 -0.08 8.71
N ALA A 100 -5.18 -1.15 7.93
CA ALA A 100 -5.57 -1.05 6.53
C ALA A 100 -7.00 -0.52 6.33
N GLY A 101 -7.83 -0.58 7.36
CA GLY A 101 -9.22 -0.08 7.36
C GLY A 101 -9.34 1.41 7.02
N CYS A 102 -8.30 2.23 7.26
CA CYS A 102 -8.33 3.64 6.89
C CYS A 102 -8.53 3.86 5.38
N LEU A 103 -8.05 2.95 4.53
CA LEU A 103 -8.19 3.04 3.08
C LEU A 103 -9.65 2.92 2.61
N ALA A 104 -10.54 2.40 3.45
CA ALA A 104 -11.97 2.42 3.16
C ALA A 104 -12.52 3.85 3.04
N PHE A 105 -11.93 4.81 3.74
CA PHE A 105 -12.33 6.22 3.73
C PHE A 105 -11.65 7.03 2.60
N PHE A 106 -10.62 6.47 1.98
CA PHE A 106 -9.84 7.12 0.92
C PHE A 106 -9.82 6.30 -0.37
N PRO A 107 -10.98 6.02 -1.00
CA PRO A 107 -11.03 5.27 -2.26
C PRO A 107 -10.30 5.96 -3.40
N ASN A 108 -10.11 7.28 -3.30
CA ASN A 108 -9.36 8.09 -4.25
C ASN A 108 -7.87 7.73 -4.33
N ILE A 109 -7.31 6.96 -3.38
CA ILE A 109 -5.96 6.40 -3.53
C ILE A 109 -5.80 5.58 -4.81
N GLN A 110 -6.89 5.01 -5.34
CA GLN A 110 -6.90 4.27 -6.59
C GLN A 110 -6.88 5.16 -7.85
N LYS A 111 -7.01 6.48 -7.67
CA LYS A 111 -6.79 7.48 -8.71
C LYS A 111 -5.34 8.00 -8.74
N THR A 112 -4.52 7.62 -7.77
CA THR A 112 -3.10 7.98 -7.76
C THR A 112 -2.38 7.33 -8.93
N LYS A 113 -1.61 8.14 -9.66
CA LYS A 113 -0.81 7.73 -10.81
C LYS A 113 0.65 7.59 -10.41
N ASP A 114 1.30 6.49 -10.81
CA ASP A 114 2.76 6.41 -10.81
C ASP A 114 3.28 7.15 -12.05
N ILE A 115 3.87 8.32 -11.85
CA ILE A 115 4.36 9.16 -12.96
C ILE A 115 5.70 8.62 -13.49
N GLN A 116 6.37 7.75 -12.75
CA GLN A 116 7.76 7.37 -13.00
C GLN A 116 8.01 5.87 -13.10
N GLY A 117 6.99 5.07 -12.89
CA GLY A 117 7.07 3.62 -12.96
C GLY A 117 7.37 3.10 -14.36
N LYS A 118 7.98 1.91 -14.43
CA LYS A 118 8.34 1.26 -15.69
C LYS A 118 7.16 0.67 -16.44
N ASN A 119 6.04 0.45 -15.76
CA ASN A 119 4.84 -0.18 -16.31
C ASN A 119 3.64 0.73 -16.15
N LEU A 120 2.98 1.12 -17.24
CA LEU A 120 1.79 1.96 -17.25
C LEU A 120 1.94 3.31 -16.52
N THR A 121 3.10 3.95 -16.70
CA THR A 121 3.37 5.29 -16.22
C THR A 121 2.26 6.26 -16.64
N GLY A 122 1.76 7.05 -15.69
CA GLY A 122 0.73 8.05 -15.93
C GLY A 122 -0.72 7.53 -15.87
N TYR A 123 -0.93 6.25 -15.55
CA TYR A 123 -2.29 5.68 -15.39
C TYR A 123 -2.56 5.27 -13.95
N SER A 124 -3.76 5.57 -13.48
CA SER A 124 -4.30 5.05 -12.24
C SER A 124 -5.17 3.80 -12.47
N THR A 125 -5.58 3.14 -11.40
CA THR A 125 -6.58 2.07 -11.49
C THR A 125 -7.89 2.60 -12.08
N TYR A 126 -8.28 3.82 -11.72
CA TYR A 126 -9.48 4.47 -12.26
C TYR A 126 -9.38 4.68 -13.77
N ASP A 127 -8.24 5.19 -14.26
CA ASP A 127 -8.03 5.47 -15.69
C ASP A 127 -8.16 4.22 -16.55
N LEU A 128 -7.75 3.05 -16.05
CA LEU A 128 -7.92 1.78 -16.78
C LEU A 128 -9.40 1.47 -17.09
N PHE A 129 -10.30 1.90 -16.22
CA PHE A 129 -11.74 1.73 -16.42
C PHE A 129 -12.36 2.94 -17.13
N ALA A 130 -11.96 4.16 -16.82
CA ALA A 130 -12.56 5.38 -17.33
C ALA A 130 -12.16 5.70 -18.77
N ASP A 131 -10.90 5.50 -19.12
CA ASP A 131 -10.37 5.84 -20.44
C ASP A 131 -10.75 4.78 -21.48
N LYS A 132 -11.43 5.20 -22.54
CA LYS A 132 -11.86 4.32 -23.66
C LYS A 132 -10.66 3.75 -24.42
N ASP A 133 -9.58 4.49 -24.51
CA ASP A 133 -8.37 4.06 -25.24
C ASP A 133 -7.61 2.94 -24.48
N ASN A 134 -7.92 2.75 -23.22
CA ASN A 134 -7.34 1.68 -22.39
C ASN A 134 -8.13 0.37 -22.41
N ILE A 135 -9.23 0.24 -23.18
CA ILE A 135 -10.05 -0.98 -23.22
C ILE A 135 -9.22 -2.20 -23.59
N GLU A 136 -8.36 -2.08 -24.58
CA GLU A 136 -7.49 -3.19 -24.98
C GLU A 136 -6.51 -3.59 -23.88
N ARG A 137 -5.92 -2.62 -23.20
CA ARG A 137 -5.02 -2.87 -22.05
C ARG A 137 -5.75 -3.53 -20.89
N LEU A 138 -6.93 -3.02 -20.54
CA LEU A 138 -7.79 -3.61 -19.51
C LEU A 138 -8.16 -5.05 -19.88
N THR A 139 -8.61 -5.28 -21.12
CA THR A 139 -8.98 -6.59 -21.62
C THR A 139 -7.80 -7.57 -21.55
N ASN A 140 -6.63 -7.17 -22.05
CA ASN A 140 -5.42 -7.99 -22.03
C ASN A 140 -4.96 -8.29 -20.60
N ALA A 141 -5.13 -7.35 -19.69
CA ALA A 141 -4.76 -7.52 -18.30
C ALA A 141 -5.73 -8.46 -17.57
N LEU A 142 -7.03 -8.30 -17.76
CA LEU A 142 -8.04 -9.20 -17.21
C LEU A 142 -7.97 -10.58 -17.85
N GLN A 143 -7.69 -10.65 -19.15
CA GLN A 143 -7.47 -11.92 -19.84
C GLN A 143 -6.28 -12.69 -19.26
N ARG A 144 -5.18 -12.01 -19.00
CA ARG A 144 -4.04 -12.61 -18.29
C ARG A 144 -4.39 -13.06 -16.88
N MET A 145 -5.34 -12.43 -16.21
CA MET A 145 -5.76 -12.78 -14.85
C MET A 145 -6.77 -13.92 -14.82
N TYR A 146 -7.65 -14.02 -15.81
CA TYR A 146 -8.83 -14.88 -15.76
C TYR A 146 -8.91 -15.95 -16.86
N GLN A 147 -8.24 -15.76 -17.99
CA GLN A 147 -8.33 -16.68 -19.13
C GLN A 147 -7.03 -17.35 -19.49
N THR A 148 -5.89 -16.87 -19.00
CA THR A 148 -4.64 -17.55 -19.30
C THR A 148 -4.32 -18.60 -18.25
N ASP A 149 -3.90 -19.74 -18.72
CA ASP A 149 -3.37 -20.81 -17.89
C ASP A 149 -2.10 -20.32 -17.20
N LYS A 150 -2.25 -19.74 -16.02
CA LYS A 150 -1.16 -19.20 -15.25
C LYS A 150 -1.01 -19.93 -13.96
N LEU A 151 0.15 -20.44 -13.72
CA LEU A 151 0.51 -20.93 -12.42
C LEU A 151 0.81 -19.75 -11.50
N TYR A 152 -0.10 -19.41 -10.65
CA TYR A 152 0.17 -18.52 -9.52
C TYR A 152 0.51 -19.38 -8.33
N ALA A 153 1.71 -19.72 -8.19
CA ALA A 153 2.13 -20.07 -6.88
C ALA A 153 2.67 -18.83 -6.23
N PHE A 154 3.29 -18.96 -5.37
CA PHE A 154 3.87 -18.23 -4.33
C PHE A 154 5.17 -17.64 -4.81
N SER A 155 5.33 -16.40 -4.63
CA SER A 155 6.62 -15.76 -4.65
C SER A 155 7.54 -16.52 -3.71
N LYS A 156 8.49 -17.28 -4.28
CA LYS A 156 9.52 -18.04 -3.59
C LYS A 156 9.10 -19.37 -2.94
N CYS A 157 8.62 -20.32 -3.69
CA CYS A 157 9.05 -21.69 -3.43
C CYS A 157 10.51 -21.79 -3.87
N VAL A 158 11.41 -21.81 -2.92
CA VAL A 158 12.76 -22.28 -3.18
C VAL A 158 12.62 -23.79 -3.34
N VAL A 159 12.63 -24.24 -4.55
CA VAL A 159 12.62 -25.67 -4.84
C VAL A 159 14.00 -26.19 -4.53
N SER A 160 14.17 -26.82 -3.37
CA SER A 160 15.34 -27.61 -3.15
C SER A 160 15.25 -28.88 -3.98
N ASN A 161 16.36 -29.28 -4.61
CA ASN A 161 16.46 -30.38 -5.54
C ASN A 161 16.04 -31.77 -5.02
N LYS A 162 15.56 -31.89 -3.79
CA LYS A 162 15.43 -33.22 -3.15
C LYS A 162 14.00 -33.73 -2.95
N ASP A 163 12.96 -32.86 -3.07
CA ASP A 163 11.62 -33.25 -2.61
C ASP A 163 10.49 -33.00 -3.60
N VAL A 164 10.79 -33.19 -4.87
CA VAL A 164 9.86 -32.63 -5.85
C VAL A 164 9.42 -33.61 -6.90
N CYS A 165 8.13 -33.84 -7.02
CA CYS A 165 7.56 -34.52 -8.17
C CYS A 165 6.16 -34.04 -8.56
N GLY A 166 5.99 -33.51 -9.74
CA GLY A 166 4.67 -33.21 -10.28
C GLY A 166 4.76 -33.05 -11.79
N VAL A 167 3.78 -33.42 -12.55
CA VAL A 167 3.79 -33.26 -14.00
C VAL A 167 3.39 -31.86 -14.36
N ILE A 168 4.24 -31.13 -15.03
CA ILE A 168 3.81 -29.97 -15.80
C ILE A 168 3.43 -30.50 -17.18
N ALA A 169 2.15 -30.50 -17.49
CA ALA A 169 1.66 -30.83 -18.81
C ALA A 169 2.19 -29.81 -19.84
N LYS A 170 2.19 -30.19 -21.10
CA LYS A 170 2.64 -29.35 -22.22
C LYS A 170 1.91 -28.02 -22.28
N THR A 171 0.67 -27.98 -21.81
CA THR A 171 -0.14 -26.77 -21.64
C THR A 171 -0.70 -26.72 -20.23
N GLY A 172 -0.86 -25.52 -19.67
CA GLY A 172 -1.48 -25.35 -18.36
C GLY A 172 -2.88 -25.96 -18.26
N LYS A 173 -3.61 -25.97 -19.37
CA LYS A 173 -4.96 -26.50 -19.44
C LYS A 173 -4.99 -28.02 -19.23
N GLU A 174 -4.08 -28.77 -19.82
CA GLU A 174 -3.96 -30.23 -19.61
C GLU A 174 -3.62 -30.53 -18.14
N TRP A 175 -2.81 -29.71 -17.54
CA TRP A 175 -2.41 -29.89 -16.16
C TRP A 175 -3.54 -29.64 -15.18
N ILE A 176 -4.32 -28.58 -15.41
CA ILE A 176 -5.52 -28.24 -14.67
C ILE A 176 -6.50 -29.42 -14.73
N THR A 177 -6.78 -29.92 -15.91
CA THR A 177 -7.70 -31.05 -16.12
C THR A 177 -7.25 -32.28 -15.35
N LYS A 178 -5.99 -32.70 -15.51
CA LYS A 178 -5.44 -33.87 -14.80
C LYS A 178 -5.47 -33.71 -13.27
N PHE A 179 -5.27 -32.51 -12.78
CA PHE A 179 -5.31 -32.27 -11.35
C PHE A 179 -6.75 -32.29 -10.81
N GLN A 180 -7.70 -31.70 -11.52
CA GLN A 180 -9.12 -31.74 -11.18
C GLN A 180 -9.66 -33.17 -11.13
N GLU A 181 -9.24 -34.01 -12.07
CA GLU A 181 -9.61 -35.42 -12.13
C GLU A 181 -9.03 -36.23 -10.96
N SER A 182 -7.86 -35.84 -10.45
CA SER A 182 -7.12 -36.69 -9.51
C SER A 182 -7.40 -36.38 -8.04
N LYS A 183 -7.86 -35.19 -7.63
CA LYS A 183 -7.83 -34.79 -6.22
C LYS A 183 -9.04 -34.05 -5.66
N SER A 184 -9.82 -33.31 -6.43
CA SER A 184 -11.03 -32.66 -5.93
C SER A 184 -11.87 -32.09 -7.06
N LYS A 185 -13.19 -32.31 -6.98
CA LYS A 185 -14.17 -31.72 -7.90
C LYS A 185 -14.33 -30.21 -7.74
N ASP A 186 -13.75 -29.61 -6.69
CA ASP A 186 -14.03 -28.26 -6.26
C ASP A 186 -12.90 -27.25 -6.51
N PHE A 187 -11.82 -27.67 -7.17
CA PHE A 187 -10.63 -26.86 -7.43
C PHE A 187 -10.30 -26.64 -8.88
N GLY A 188 -9.87 -25.42 -9.18
CA GLY A 188 -9.20 -25.08 -10.42
C GLY A 188 -7.80 -24.51 -10.18
N PHE A 189 -6.91 -24.77 -11.11
CA PHE A 189 -5.55 -24.24 -11.14
C PHE A 189 -5.29 -23.46 -12.40
N TRP A 190 -4.43 -22.46 -12.28
CA TRP A 190 -4.01 -21.60 -13.38
C TRP A 190 -2.49 -21.59 -13.50
N ILE A 191 -1.96 -21.83 -14.67
CA ILE A 191 -0.53 -21.80 -14.96
C ILE A 191 -0.17 -20.49 -15.66
N ASP A 192 0.80 -19.75 -15.14
CA ASP A 192 1.27 -18.49 -15.74
C ASP A 192 2.02 -18.76 -17.05
N PRO A 193 1.50 -18.33 -18.22
CA PRO A 193 2.18 -18.54 -19.50
C PRO A 193 3.51 -17.77 -19.60
N THR A 194 3.77 -16.77 -18.78
CA THR A 194 5.10 -16.15 -18.73
C THR A 194 6.16 -17.14 -18.24
N PHE A 195 5.75 -18.16 -17.53
CA PHE A 195 6.61 -19.24 -17.10
C PHE A 195 6.93 -20.20 -18.25
N ALA A 196 5.93 -20.53 -19.06
CA ALA A 196 6.10 -21.36 -20.25
C ALA A 196 6.95 -20.69 -21.35
N ASN A 197 6.96 -19.36 -21.39
CA ASN A 197 7.67 -18.55 -22.39
C ASN A 197 9.01 -18.00 -21.89
N SER A 198 9.44 -18.32 -20.67
CA SER A 198 10.77 -17.94 -20.22
C SER A 198 11.84 -18.60 -21.11
N LYS A 199 12.91 -17.87 -21.43
CA LYS A 199 14.05 -18.42 -22.23
C LYS A 199 14.67 -19.68 -21.62
N LYS A 200 14.29 -20.02 -20.38
CA LYS A 200 14.61 -21.28 -19.71
C LYS A 200 13.38 -22.18 -19.74
N LYS A 201 13.16 -22.82 -20.88
CA LYS A 201 12.12 -23.84 -21.04
C LYS A 201 12.34 -24.95 -20.01
N MET A 202 11.31 -25.22 -19.21
CA MET A 202 11.32 -26.44 -18.40
C MET A 202 11.29 -27.65 -19.35
N PRO A 203 12.09 -28.68 -19.10
CA PRO A 203 12.05 -29.89 -19.90
C PRO A 203 10.66 -30.51 -19.89
N GLN A 204 10.24 -31.09 -21.03
CA GLN A 204 9.00 -31.88 -21.10
C GLN A 204 9.01 -32.95 -20.01
N GLY A 205 7.93 -33.04 -19.25
CA GLY A 205 7.83 -34.06 -18.20
C GLY A 205 8.44 -33.64 -16.86
N THR A 206 8.79 -32.37 -16.67
CA THR A 206 9.27 -31.87 -15.39
C THR A 206 8.16 -31.87 -14.35
N TYR A 207 8.49 -32.33 -13.18
CA TYR A 207 7.58 -32.48 -12.04
C TYR A 207 7.94 -31.52 -10.90
N VAL A 208 6.95 -30.93 -10.23
CA VAL A 208 7.14 -30.02 -9.10
C VAL A 208 6.51 -30.58 -7.84
N SER A 209 7.17 -30.59 -6.71
CA SER A 209 6.62 -30.97 -5.41
C SER A 209 6.87 -29.87 -4.41
N ILE A 210 5.84 -29.42 -3.76
CA ILE A 210 5.94 -28.56 -2.59
C ILE A 210 5.99 -29.46 -1.36
N SER A 211 6.98 -29.24 -0.50
CA SER A 211 7.10 -29.97 0.75
C SER A 211 5.93 -29.64 1.70
N LYS A 212 5.65 -30.54 2.63
CA LYS A 212 4.62 -30.29 3.67
C LYS A 212 4.89 -29.00 4.46
N LYS A 213 6.16 -28.64 4.68
CA LYS A 213 6.57 -27.42 5.36
C LYS A 213 6.19 -26.18 4.55
N GLU A 214 6.45 -26.20 3.25
CA GLU A 214 6.09 -25.12 2.34
C GLU A 214 4.57 -24.95 2.23
N ILE A 215 3.82 -26.05 2.19
CA ILE A 215 2.35 -26.02 2.21
C ILE A 215 1.84 -25.34 3.50
N ILE A 216 2.42 -25.67 4.66
CA ILE A 216 2.04 -25.05 5.93
C ILE A 216 2.37 -23.54 5.91
N GLU A 217 3.51 -23.15 5.39
CA GLU A 217 3.91 -21.75 5.24
C GLU A 217 2.95 -20.99 4.32
N LEU A 218 2.53 -21.60 3.25
CA LEU A 218 1.57 -21.07 2.29
C LEU A 218 0.16 -20.93 2.89
N GLN A 219 -0.24 -21.87 3.72
CA GLN A 219 -1.48 -21.79 4.51
C GLN A 219 -1.42 -20.64 5.51
N GLY A 220 -0.29 -20.47 6.20
CA GLY A 220 -0.06 -19.37 7.14
C GLY A 220 -0.13 -17.99 6.49
N ARG A 221 0.20 -17.89 5.20
CA ARG A 221 0.09 -16.65 4.41
C ARG A 221 -1.31 -16.44 3.80
N GLY A 222 -2.28 -17.29 4.12
CA GLY A 222 -3.63 -17.21 3.57
C GLY A 222 -3.73 -17.54 2.07
N ALA A 223 -2.67 -18.09 1.51
CA ALA A 223 -2.55 -18.35 0.09
C ALA A 223 -3.19 -19.69 -0.31
N ILE A 224 -3.30 -20.64 0.62
CA ILE A 224 -4.01 -21.91 0.46
C ILE A 224 -4.89 -22.15 1.69
N ASN A 225 -6.14 -22.55 1.47
CA ASN A 225 -7.01 -22.97 2.55
C ASN A 225 -6.63 -24.41 2.99
N LYS A 226 -6.76 -24.74 4.28
CA LYS A 226 -6.47 -26.08 4.83
C LYS A 226 -7.23 -27.22 4.15
N LYS A 227 -8.40 -26.94 3.56
CA LYS A 227 -9.18 -27.92 2.78
C LYS A 227 -8.55 -28.30 1.44
N HIS A 228 -7.54 -27.56 1.01
CA HIS A 228 -7.04 -27.54 -0.35
C HIS A 228 -5.55 -27.88 -0.40
N LEU A 229 -5.22 -29.09 0.05
CA LEU A 229 -3.85 -29.60 0.02
C LEU A 229 -3.44 -29.99 -1.39
N LEU A 230 -2.57 -29.20 -1.94
CA LEU A 230 -1.95 -29.41 -3.21
C LEU A 230 -0.57 -30.02 -3.03
N HIS A 231 -0.33 -31.08 -3.74
CA HIS A 231 1.01 -31.63 -3.89
C HIS A 231 1.54 -31.25 -5.28
N LEU A 232 2.36 -30.22 -5.33
CA LEU A 232 3.15 -29.87 -6.50
C LEU A 232 4.59 -30.28 -6.24
N LYS A 233 5.21 -30.99 -7.12
CA LYS A 233 6.58 -31.49 -7.00
C LYS A 233 7.40 -31.04 -8.20
N PHE A 234 8.62 -30.55 -8.03
CA PHE A 234 9.61 -30.30 -9.09
C PHE A 234 10.79 -31.21 -8.98
N LYS A 235 11.14 -31.90 -10.00
CA LYS A 235 12.36 -32.70 -10.05
C LYS A 235 13.36 -32.01 -10.98
N GLU A 236 14.56 -31.79 -10.47
CA GLU A 236 15.72 -31.32 -11.23
C GLU A 236 15.72 -29.85 -11.67
N HIS A 237 15.97 -28.93 -10.73
CA HIS A 237 16.49 -27.62 -11.11
C HIS A 237 17.54 -27.11 -10.12
N SER A 238 18.68 -26.73 -10.67
CA SER A 238 19.79 -26.09 -9.94
C SER A 238 19.57 -24.62 -9.62
N MET A 239 18.41 -24.04 -9.96
CA MET A 239 18.09 -22.63 -9.71
C MET A 239 16.72 -22.47 -9.11
N ALA A 240 16.64 -21.65 -8.06
CA ALA A 240 15.40 -21.23 -7.44
C ALA A 240 14.51 -20.50 -8.47
N GLN A 241 13.39 -21.10 -8.82
CA GLN A 241 12.38 -20.47 -9.66
C GLN A 241 11.17 -20.10 -8.80
N SER A 242 10.63 -18.92 -8.99
CA SER A 242 9.43 -18.48 -8.31
C SER A 242 8.21 -18.77 -9.17
N PHE A 243 7.22 -19.41 -8.58
CA PHE A 243 5.92 -19.66 -9.21
C PHE A 243 4.85 -18.84 -8.56
N ARG A 244 3.76 -18.63 -9.28
CA ARG A 244 2.51 -18.13 -8.73
C ARG A 244 1.41 -19.12 -9.01
N ILE A 245 0.85 -19.77 -7.99
CA ILE A 245 -0.33 -20.65 -8.10
C ILE A 245 -1.55 -19.86 -7.65
N ARG A 246 -2.55 -19.75 -8.48
CA ARG A 246 -3.87 -19.31 -8.10
C ARG A 246 -4.77 -20.52 -7.94
N VAL A 247 -5.26 -20.70 -6.72
CA VAL A 247 -6.25 -21.74 -6.42
C VAL A 247 -7.59 -21.02 -6.27
N TYR A 248 -8.61 -21.52 -6.94
CA TYR A 248 -9.98 -21.06 -6.77
C TYR A 248 -10.90 -22.23 -6.49
N GLU A 249 -11.95 -22.00 -5.74
CA GLU A 249 -13.02 -22.97 -5.58
C GLU A 249 -13.89 -22.97 -6.84
N LYS A 250 -14.31 -24.17 -7.28
CA LYS A 250 -15.19 -24.31 -8.43
C LYS A 250 -16.51 -23.56 -8.13
N GLY A 251 -16.95 -22.75 -9.09
CA GLY A 251 -18.10 -21.86 -8.90
C GLY A 251 -17.81 -20.56 -8.15
N GLN A 252 -16.57 -20.33 -7.72
CA GLN A 252 -16.20 -19.08 -7.07
C GLN A 252 -16.28 -17.89 -8.05
N LYS A 253 -16.84 -16.79 -7.59
CA LYS A 253 -17.04 -15.61 -8.41
C LYS A 253 -15.74 -14.82 -8.65
N VAL A 254 -15.59 -14.30 -9.86
CA VAL A 254 -14.41 -13.53 -10.30
C VAL A 254 -14.19 -12.31 -9.43
N ILE A 255 -15.24 -11.54 -9.15
CA ILE A 255 -15.14 -10.28 -8.40
C ILE A 255 -14.76 -10.54 -6.95
N GLU A 256 -15.22 -11.61 -6.32
CA GLU A 256 -14.85 -11.94 -4.94
C GLU A 256 -13.34 -12.11 -4.75
N ASN A 257 -12.65 -12.65 -5.76
CA ASN A 257 -11.21 -12.91 -5.70
C ASN A 257 -10.37 -11.92 -6.48
N GLY A 258 -10.87 -11.48 -7.63
CA GLY A 258 -10.09 -10.77 -8.62
C GLY A 258 -9.75 -9.34 -8.24
N LEU A 259 -10.69 -8.60 -7.67
CA LEU A 259 -10.52 -7.17 -7.39
C LEU A 259 -9.40 -6.87 -6.38
N LYS A 260 -9.04 -7.83 -5.52
CA LYS A 260 -7.93 -7.68 -4.58
C LYS A 260 -6.56 -7.59 -5.26
N SER A 261 -6.41 -8.19 -6.43
CA SER A 261 -5.12 -8.26 -7.14
C SER A 261 -4.95 -7.23 -8.24
N TRP A 262 -5.94 -6.41 -8.53
CA TRP A 262 -5.85 -5.42 -9.61
C TRP A 262 -4.76 -4.37 -9.39
N ASN A 263 -4.60 -3.89 -8.15
CA ASN A 263 -3.56 -2.91 -7.83
C ASN A 263 -2.12 -3.43 -7.97
N THR A 264 -1.91 -4.74 -7.92
CA THR A 264 -0.56 -5.31 -7.94
C THR A 264 -0.12 -5.81 -9.32
N GLY A 265 -1.05 -5.94 -10.25
CA GLY A 265 -0.79 -6.52 -11.57
C GLY A 265 -0.98 -5.57 -12.75
N LEU A 266 -1.71 -4.48 -12.58
CA LEU A 266 -2.11 -3.58 -13.66
C LEU A 266 -1.44 -2.21 -13.58
N VAL A 267 -1.50 -1.59 -12.41
CA VAL A 267 -0.90 -0.27 -12.13
C VAL A 267 -0.32 -0.28 -10.73
N GLN A 268 0.71 0.49 -10.53
CA GLN A 268 1.23 0.79 -9.19
C GLN A 268 0.41 1.97 -8.65
N GLY A 269 -0.49 1.67 -7.71
CA GLY A 269 -1.26 2.72 -7.03
C GLY A 269 -0.45 3.40 -5.94
N GLY A 270 -0.93 4.56 -5.48
CA GLY A 270 -0.38 5.26 -4.33
C GLY A 270 -0.30 4.38 -3.08
N SER A 271 0.68 4.62 -2.27
CA SER A 271 0.85 3.95 -0.98
C SER A 271 0.34 4.84 0.16
N ASN A 272 -0.24 4.22 1.19
CA ASN A 272 -0.58 4.92 2.42
C ASN A 272 0.49 4.67 3.47
N PHE A 273 0.83 5.69 4.23
CA PHE A 273 1.75 5.53 5.35
C PHE A 273 1.18 4.53 6.38
N PRO A 274 1.96 3.52 6.84
CA PRO A 274 1.46 2.49 7.74
C PRO A 274 1.00 3.06 9.09
N PRO A 275 -0.29 2.94 9.48
CA PRO A 275 -0.79 3.46 10.75
C PRO A 275 -0.08 2.90 11.98
N THR A 276 0.42 1.66 11.89
CA THR A 276 1.22 1.02 12.95
C THR A 276 2.53 1.74 13.22
N ILE A 277 3.23 2.15 12.16
CA ILE A 277 4.47 2.93 12.27
C ILE A 277 4.15 4.34 12.76
N ALA A 278 3.07 4.96 12.26
CA ALA A 278 2.64 6.27 12.75
C ALA A 278 2.33 6.24 14.25
N LYS A 279 1.60 5.21 14.71
CA LYS A 279 1.35 4.99 16.15
C LYS A 279 2.65 4.94 16.96
N PHE A 280 3.65 4.16 16.49
CA PHE A 280 4.95 4.09 17.13
C PHE A 280 5.62 5.46 17.21
N ILE A 281 5.70 6.18 16.10
CA ILE A 281 6.36 7.49 16.01
C ILE A 281 5.70 8.50 16.96
N TYR A 282 4.37 8.63 16.90
CA TYR A 282 3.66 9.53 17.84
C TYR A 282 3.91 9.14 19.29
N LYS A 283 3.78 7.85 19.64
CA LYS A 283 4.02 7.38 21.00
C LYS A 283 5.45 7.69 21.45
N HIS A 284 6.45 7.36 20.61
CA HIS A 284 7.86 7.52 20.94
C HIS A 284 8.26 8.96 21.23
N PHE A 285 7.81 9.91 20.40
CA PHE A 285 8.20 11.31 20.52
C PHE A 285 7.30 12.16 21.42
N THR A 286 6.25 11.57 21.99
CA THR A 286 5.35 12.24 22.93
C THR A 286 5.16 11.48 24.24
N ASP A 287 6.04 10.52 24.55
CA ASP A 287 5.88 9.69 25.75
C ASP A 287 6.10 10.48 27.05
N ASP A 288 6.97 11.46 27.02
CA ASP A 288 7.18 12.44 28.11
C ASP A 288 5.97 13.36 28.36
N LEU A 289 5.07 13.47 27.39
CA LEU A 289 3.88 14.33 27.42
C LEU A 289 2.59 13.57 27.77
N LYS A 290 2.62 12.29 27.99
CA LYS A 290 1.42 11.45 28.18
C LYS A 290 0.48 11.91 29.30
N ASN A 291 0.98 12.71 30.25
CA ASN A 291 0.20 13.25 31.36
C ASN A 291 -0.32 14.68 31.08
N GLN A 292 -0.08 15.24 29.90
CA GLN A 292 -0.67 16.52 29.50
C GLN A 292 -2.16 16.34 29.18
N ASP A 293 -2.94 17.38 29.39
CA ASP A 293 -4.38 17.40 29.05
C ASP A 293 -4.60 17.14 27.55
N THR A 294 -3.75 17.73 26.71
CA THR A 294 -3.82 17.58 25.27
C THR A 294 -2.42 17.71 24.65
N ILE A 295 -2.08 16.78 23.77
CA ILE A 295 -0.85 16.80 22.96
C ILE A 295 -1.22 17.22 21.55
N VAL A 296 -0.66 18.33 21.06
CA VAL A 296 -0.94 18.86 19.72
C VAL A 296 0.11 18.34 18.73
N VAL A 297 -0.32 17.57 17.74
CA VAL A 297 0.56 17.05 16.69
C VAL A 297 0.18 17.63 15.33
N TYR A 298 1.18 17.92 14.49
CA TYR A 298 0.96 18.48 13.17
C TYR A 298 1.49 17.56 12.06
N ASP A 299 0.67 17.37 11.05
CA ASP A 299 0.99 16.62 9.81
C ASP A 299 0.82 17.52 8.59
N PRO A 300 1.91 18.10 8.06
CA PRO A 300 1.89 18.95 6.87
C PRO A 300 1.36 18.33 5.58
N SER A 301 1.24 17.00 5.50
CA SER A 301 0.79 16.29 4.30
C SER A 301 -0.01 15.06 4.70
N ALA A 302 -1.25 15.27 5.14
CA ALA A 302 -2.07 14.22 5.79
C ALA A 302 -2.34 12.97 4.92
N GLY A 303 -2.27 13.10 3.59
CA GLY A 303 -2.30 12.01 2.62
C GLY A 303 -3.59 11.18 2.68
N PHE A 304 -3.49 9.87 2.85
CA PHE A 304 -4.64 8.96 2.90
C PHE A 304 -5.00 8.50 4.32
N GLY A 305 -4.80 9.38 5.31
CA GLY A 305 -5.28 9.20 6.68
C GLY A 305 -4.53 8.18 7.54
N GLY A 306 -3.46 7.56 7.04
CA GLY A 306 -2.70 6.56 7.81
C GLY A 306 -2.08 7.12 9.09
N ARG A 307 -1.53 8.33 9.03
CA ARG A 307 -0.96 9.00 10.20
C ARG A 307 -2.04 9.50 11.17
N LEU A 308 -3.16 10.00 10.67
CA LEU A 308 -4.33 10.30 11.50
C LEU A 308 -4.82 9.05 12.25
N LEU A 309 -4.95 7.91 11.56
CA LEU A 309 -5.38 6.67 12.21
C LEU A 309 -4.39 6.20 13.27
N GLY A 310 -3.08 6.37 13.02
CA GLY A 310 -2.04 6.12 14.01
C GLY A 310 -2.22 6.97 15.27
N ALA A 311 -2.49 8.27 15.13
CA ALA A 311 -2.78 9.19 16.23
C ALA A 311 -4.06 8.80 16.99
N LEU A 312 -5.14 8.51 16.25
CA LEU A 312 -6.41 8.03 16.82
C LEU A 312 -6.22 6.79 17.70
N SER A 313 -5.32 5.88 17.35
CA SER A 313 -5.09 4.63 18.08
C SER A 313 -4.36 4.81 19.43
N LEU A 314 -3.94 6.02 19.78
CA LEU A 314 -3.28 6.33 21.07
C LEU A 314 -4.23 6.87 22.15
N ASN A 315 -5.51 6.99 21.86
CA ASN A 315 -6.47 7.66 22.74
C ASN A 315 -6.87 6.90 24.02
N GLU A 316 -6.37 5.68 24.22
CA GLU A 316 -6.42 5.02 25.53
C GLU A 316 -5.31 5.52 26.46
N ASP A 317 -4.18 5.91 25.87
CA ASP A 317 -2.96 6.26 26.58
C ASP A 317 -2.82 7.78 26.79
N ARG A 318 -3.18 8.57 25.76
CA ARG A 318 -3.02 10.03 25.78
C ARG A 318 -4.04 10.74 24.89
N HIS A 319 -4.39 11.96 25.23
CA HIS A 319 -5.27 12.80 24.42
C HIS A 319 -4.46 13.52 23.34
N ILE A 320 -4.73 13.21 22.07
CA ILE A 320 -4.08 13.86 20.92
C ILE A 320 -5.07 14.77 20.21
N HIS A 321 -4.64 15.99 19.96
CA HIS A 321 -5.25 16.90 18.99
C HIS A 321 -4.41 16.87 17.71
N TYR A 322 -5.01 16.37 16.63
CA TYR A 322 -4.34 16.21 15.33
C TYR A 322 -4.63 17.40 14.43
N VAL A 323 -3.59 18.09 14.00
CA VAL A 323 -3.66 19.17 13.01
C VAL A 323 -3.10 18.64 11.70
N GLY A 324 -3.87 18.72 10.60
CA GLY A 324 -3.46 18.20 9.31
C GLY A 324 -3.74 19.15 8.15
N THR A 325 -2.87 19.13 7.15
CA THR A 325 -3.06 19.86 5.88
C THR A 325 -2.98 18.91 4.70
N ASP A 326 -3.86 19.07 3.71
CA ASP A 326 -3.81 18.36 2.43
C ASP A 326 -4.63 19.11 1.37
N PRO A 327 -4.01 19.61 0.28
CA PRO A 327 -4.71 20.40 -0.74
C PRO A 327 -5.47 19.53 -1.76
N ASN A 328 -5.43 18.20 -1.66
CA ASN A 328 -6.10 17.33 -2.62
C ASN A 328 -7.62 17.49 -2.54
N PRO A 329 -8.30 18.07 -3.55
CA PRO A 329 -9.73 18.32 -3.51
C PRO A 329 -10.57 17.04 -3.43
N GLU A 330 -10.03 15.89 -3.83
CA GLU A 330 -10.72 14.61 -3.69
C GLU A 330 -10.78 14.10 -2.24
N ASN A 331 -10.03 14.74 -1.33
CA ASN A 331 -10.13 14.50 0.10
C ASN A 331 -11.21 15.35 0.78
N PHE A 332 -11.90 16.22 0.02
CA PHE A 332 -13.08 16.96 0.47
C PHE A 332 -14.35 16.35 -0.12
N LEU A 333 -15.41 16.24 0.69
CA LEU A 333 -16.72 15.67 0.34
C LEU A 333 -17.76 16.80 0.36
N PRO A 334 -18.00 17.48 -0.76
CA PRO A 334 -18.83 18.69 -0.79
C PRO A 334 -20.28 18.41 -0.40
N GLU A 335 -20.80 17.22 -0.71
CA GLU A 335 -22.20 16.86 -0.43
C GLU A 335 -22.53 16.79 1.08
N ILE A 336 -21.53 16.58 1.91
CA ILE A 336 -21.67 16.57 3.38
C ILE A 336 -20.82 17.66 4.04
N ASN A 337 -20.17 18.52 3.24
CA ASN A 337 -19.30 19.62 3.69
C ASN A 337 -18.26 19.17 4.73
N ARG A 338 -17.54 18.08 4.44
CA ARG A 338 -16.52 17.50 5.31
C ARG A 338 -15.34 16.98 4.52
N THR A 339 -14.18 16.94 5.15
CA THR A 339 -13.03 16.20 4.63
C THR A 339 -13.20 14.70 4.90
N ARG A 340 -12.51 13.86 4.12
CA ARG A 340 -12.42 12.40 4.37
C ARG A 340 -11.78 12.11 5.74
N TYR A 341 -10.89 12.97 6.19
CA TYR A 341 -10.26 12.85 7.52
C TYR A 341 -11.27 13.06 8.65
N GLU A 342 -12.11 14.10 8.56
CA GLU A 342 -13.20 14.34 9.52
C GLU A 342 -14.21 13.19 9.50
N TYR A 343 -14.50 12.67 8.32
CA TYR A 343 -15.39 11.51 8.18
C TYR A 343 -14.80 10.28 8.86
N LEU A 344 -13.52 9.95 8.61
CA LEU A 344 -12.78 8.88 9.27
C LEU A 344 -12.74 9.08 10.79
N GLY A 345 -12.35 10.27 11.26
CA GLY A 345 -12.24 10.56 12.69
C GLY A 345 -13.58 10.45 13.41
N THR A 346 -14.66 10.98 12.81
CA THR A 346 -16.02 10.86 13.34
C THR A 346 -16.45 9.41 13.42
N TYR A 347 -16.20 8.62 12.36
CA TYR A 347 -16.53 7.20 12.33
C TYR A 347 -15.92 6.45 13.50
N TYR A 348 -14.60 6.51 13.67
CA TYR A 348 -13.93 5.79 14.75
C TYR A 348 -14.27 6.34 16.14
N ASN A 349 -14.46 7.66 16.29
CA ASN A 349 -14.90 8.23 17.56
C ASN A 349 -16.33 7.83 17.97
N SER A 350 -17.20 7.49 17.01
CA SER A 350 -18.57 7.06 17.28
C SER A 350 -18.71 5.55 17.51
N HIS A 351 -17.89 4.72 16.84
CA HIS A 351 -18.02 3.27 16.89
C HIS A 351 -17.14 2.60 17.96
N ILE A 352 -16.12 3.31 18.46
CA ILE A 352 -15.17 2.72 19.41
C ILE A 352 -15.10 3.57 20.68
N ARG A 353 -15.45 2.96 21.81
CA ARG A 353 -15.30 3.61 23.12
C ARG A 353 -13.82 3.65 23.50
N ARG A 354 -13.35 4.84 23.90
CA ARG A 354 -11.97 5.08 24.33
C ARG A 354 -11.98 6.13 25.43
N LYS A 355 -10.90 6.14 26.23
CA LYS A 355 -10.72 7.10 27.31
C LYS A 355 -10.78 8.56 26.81
N TYR A 356 -10.11 8.82 25.69
CA TYR A 356 -10.11 10.14 25.04
C TYR A 356 -10.68 10.04 23.63
N LYS A 357 -11.45 11.04 23.22
CA LYS A 357 -11.81 11.23 21.80
C LYS A 357 -10.70 12.04 21.13
N THR A 358 -10.24 11.62 19.97
CA THR A 358 -9.34 12.43 19.16
C THR A 358 -10.09 13.64 18.65
N THR A 359 -9.50 14.80 18.87
CA THR A 359 -9.91 16.03 18.23
C THR A 359 -8.97 16.34 17.07
N TYR A 360 -9.45 17.07 16.08
CA TYR A 360 -8.67 17.38 14.90
C TYR A 360 -9.10 18.67 14.23
N ASP A 361 -8.11 19.39 13.68
CA ASP A 361 -8.30 20.51 12.76
C ASP A 361 -7.66 20.15 11.42
N LEU A 362 -8.47 20.15 10.34
CA LEU A 362 -8.06 19.76 9.00
C LEU A 362 -8.20 20.93 8.05
N TYR A 363 -7.16 21.16 7.29
CA TYR A 363 -7.05 22.28 6.36
C TYR A 363 -6.87 21.77 4.94
N THR A 364 -7.56 22.39 4.00
CA THR A 364 -7.51 22.05 2.57
C THR A 364 -6.50 22.88 1.80
N GLU A 365 -5.72 23.70 2.47
CA GLU A 365 -4.61 24.44 1.89
C GLU A 365 -3.33 23.61 1.84
N GLY A 366 -2.44 23.97 0.92
CA GLY A 366 -1.09 23.42 0.88
C GLY A 366 -0.25 23.85 2.08
N SER A 367 0.60 22.96 2.57
CA SER A 367 1.45 23.22 3.76
C SER A 367 2.43 24.37 3.56
N GLU A 368 2.82 24.67 2.33
CA GLU A 368 3.72 25.79 2.00
C GLU A 368 3.06 27.18 2.18
N VAL A 369 1.73 27.23 2.26
CA VAL A 369 0.97 28.48 2.42
C VAL A 369 0.08 28.51 3.66
N ILE A 370 0.00 27.43 4.42
CA ILE A 370 -0.90 27.29 5.58
C ILE A 370 -0.68 28.36 6.66
N HIS A 371 0.55 28.86 6.80
CA HIS A 371 0.88 29.97 7.70
C HIS A 371 0.05 31.25 7.46
N LYS A 372 -0.61 31.36 6.29
CA LYS A 372 -1.52 32.48 5.99
C LYS A 372 -2.91 32.28 6.57
N ASN A 373 -3.31 31.02 6.87
CA ASN A 373 -4.62 30.71 7.42
C ASN A 373 -4.77 31.27 8.86
N LYS A 374 -5.85 32.03 9.11
CA LYS A 374 -6.09 32.71 10.39
C LYS A 374 -6.23 31.76 11.57
N LYS A 375 -6.91 30.62 11.38
CA LYS A 375 -7.10 29.61 12.43
C LYS A 375 -5.79 28.88 12.71
N PHE A 376 -5.06 28.48 11.66
CA PHE A 376 -3.78 27.79 11.80
C PHE A 376 -2.74 28.66 12.54
N LYS A 377 -2.75 29.97 12.36
CA LYS A 377 -1.87 30.90 13.11
C LYS A 377 -1.97 30.74 14.62
N GLY A 378 -3.12 30.29 15.12
CA GLY A 378 -3.32 30.02 16.55
C GLY A 378 -2.43 28.89 17.11
N TYR A 379 -1.85 28.05 16.23
CA TYR A 379 -0.92 26.97 16.65
C TYR A 379 0.54 27.41 16.75
N LYS A 380 0.87 28.66 16.45
CA LYS A 380 2.26 29.15 16.47
C LYS A 380 2.89 28.95 17.84
N GLY A 381 3.98 28.15 17.89
CA GLY A 381 4.68 27.80 19.12
C GLY A 381 3.89 26.89 20.08
N LEU A 382 2.83 26.23 19.60
CA LEU A 382 2.00 25.33 20.41
C LEU A 382 2.10 23.86 20.00
N LEU A 383 2.75 23.52 18.88
CA LEU A 383 2.87 22.15 18.44
C LEU A 383 3.86 21.36 19.32
N ASP A 384 3.42 20.22 19.82
CA ASP A 384 4.24 19.33 20.65
C ASP A 384 5.09 18.37 19.80
N PHE A 385 4.63 18.06 18.60
CA PHE A 385 5.34 17.19 17.68
C PHE A 385 4.88 17.43 16.23
N VAL A 386 5.81 17.35 15.30
CA VAL A 386 5.52 17.37 13.87
C VAL A 386 5.94 16.05 13.25
N PHE A 387 5.04 15.43 12.48
CA PHE A 387 5.35 14.21 11.74
C PHE A 387 4.66 14.18 10.38
N THR A 388 5.43 14.04 9.30
CA THR A 388 4.89 14.00 7.95
C THR A 388 5.69 13.10 7.01
N SER A 389 5.04 12.74 5.91
CA SER A 389 5.63 12.17 4.70
C SER A 389 5.07 12.96 3.52
N PRO A 390 5.81 13.96 3.01
CA PRO A 390 5.34 14.80 1.92
C PRO A 390 5.36 14.06 0.59
N PRO A 391 4.78 14.62 -0.48
CA PRO A 391 5.01 14.16 -1.84
C PRO A 391 6.51 14.08 -2.16
N TYR A 392 6.94 13.02 -2.85
CA TYR A 392 8.34 12.84 -3.26
C TYR A 392 8.57 13.48 -4.63
N PHE A 393 8.51 14.81 -4.67
CA PHE A 393 8.56 15.61 -5.90
C PHE A 393 7.52 15.12 -6.92
N ALA A 394 7.94 14.75 -8.14
CA ALA A 394 7.08 14.28 -9.22
C ALA A 394 6.98 12.73 -9.30
N ALA A 395 7.16 12.00 -8.17
CA ALA A 395 7.10 10.54 -8.18
C ALA A 395 5.67 10.02 -8.39
N GLU A 396 4.70 10.64 -7.74
CA GLU A 396 3.29 10.22 -7.75
C GLU A 396 2.35 11.39 -8.05
N GLY A 397 1.34 11.16 -8.86
CA GLY A 397 0.25 12.11 -9.13
C GLY A 397 -1.00 11.71 -8.34
N TYR A 398 -1.35 12.48 -7.33
CA TYR A 398 -2.47 12.17 -6.42
C TYR A 398 -3.83 12.64 -6.92
N SER A 399 -3.85 13.64 -7.78
CA SER A 399 -5.05 14.18 -8.43
C SER A 399 -4.70 14.92 -9.71
N GLU A 400 -5.70 15.37 -10.46
CA GLU A 400 -5.50 16.26 -11.63
C GLU A 400 -5.44 17.75 -11.23
N ASP A 401 -5.58 18.07 -9.95
CA ASP A 401 -5.60 19.45 -9.46
C ASP A 401 -4.23 20.13 -9.59
N GLU A 402 -4.24 21.39 -9.99
CA GLU A 402 -3.04 22.22 -10.19
C GLU A 402 -2.34 22.60 -8.87
N ASN A 403 -3.01 22.43 -7.72
CA ASN A 403 -2.41 22.66 -6.41
C ASN A 403 -1.48 21.55 -5.93
N GLN A 404 -1.33 20.44 -6.68
CA GLN A 404 -0.30 19.47 -6.38
C GLN A 404 1.09 20.10 -6.44
N SER A 405 1.93 19.79 -5.46
CA SER A 405 3.23 20.45 -5.29
C SER A 405 4.11 20.43 -6.54
N PHE A 406 4.18 19.29 -7.25
CA PHE A 406 5.01 19.16 -8.44
C PHE A 406 4.41 19.84 -9.69
N LYS A 407 3.07 19.98 -9.75
CA LYS A 407 2.42 20.76 -10.83
C LYS A 407 2.62 22.26 -10.61
N LYS A 408 2.45 22.70 -9.37
CA LYS A 408 2.66 24.08 -8.95
C LYS A 408 4.14 24.50 -9.09
N PHE A 409 5.06 23.58 -8.80
CA PHE A 409 6.51 23.77 -8.88
C PHE A 409 7.15 22.63 -9.69
N PRO A 410 7.09 22.69 -11.03
CA PRO A 410 7.53 21.59 -11.89
C PRO A 410 9.06 21.44 -11.97
N VAL A 411 9.81 22.47 -11.61
CA VAL A 411 11.27 22.42 -11.54
C VAL A 411 11.70 22.02 -10.12
N TYR A 412 12.62 21.08 -10.00
CA TYR A 412 13.03 20.52 -8.72
C TYR A 412 13.54 21.58 -7.72
N SER A 413 14.36 22.52 -8.17
CA SER A 413 14.84 23.62 -7.31
C SER A 413 13.69 24.45 -6.74
N ASP A 414 12.70 24.75 -7.57
CA ASP A 414 11.53 25.53 -7.16
C ASP A 414 10.64 24.73 -6.19
N TRP A 415 10.46 23.43 -6.47
CA TRP A 415 9.76 22.54 -5.56
C TRP A 415 10.46 22.44 -4.21
N ARG A 416 11.80 22.30 -4.20
CA ARG A 416 12.60 22.27 -2.99
C ARG A 416 12.47 23.58 -2.19
N ASP A 417 12.59 24.73 -2.85
CA ASP A 417 12.69 26.01 -2.16
C ASP A 417 11.31 26.65 -1.87
N CYS A 418 10.32 26.47 -2.76
CA CYS A 418 9.00 27.08 -2.62
C CYS A 418 7.95 26.16 -1.95
N PHE A 419 8.13 24.83 -2.02
CA PHE A 419 7.25 23.88 -1.35
C PHE A 419 7.92 23.26 -0.11
N LEU A 420 8.99 22.47 -0.29
CA LEU A 420 9.59 21.70 0.79
C LEU A 420 10.13 22.61 1.90
N ARG A 421 10.95 23.59 1.54
CA ARG A 421 11.52 24.56 2.50
C ARG A 421 10.42 25.33 3.22
N LYS A 422 9.40 25.85 2.53
CA LYS A 422 8.31 26.63 3.15
C LYS A 422 7.46 25.77 4.10
N THR A 423 7.22 24.52 3.76
CA THR A 423 6.56 23.55 4.64
C THR A 423 7.37 23.34 5.92
N LEU A 424 8.68 23.14 5.80
CA LEU A 424 9.57 22.90 6.94
C LEU A 424 9.77 24.18 7.79
N GLU A 425 9.89 25.35 7.19
CA GLU A 425 9.94 26.64 7.89
C GLU A 425 8.70 26.81 8.80
N THR A 426 7.51 26.57 8.25
CA THR A 426 6.26 26.64 9.03
C THR A 426 6.25 25.59 10.15
N ALA A 427 6.64 24.35 9.84
CA ALA A 427 6.67 23.29 10.84
C ALA A 427 7.62 23.63 12.01
N VAL A 428 8.83 24.13 11.72
CA VAL A 428 9.81 24.50 12.75
C VAL A 428 9.36 25.74 13.53
N GLU A 429 8.82 26.76 12.87
CA GLU A 429 8.34 27.98 13.53
C GLU A 429 7.22 27.68 14.55
N TYR A 430 6.31 26.75 14.20
CA TYR A 430 5.14 26.42 15.02
C TYR A 430 5.42 25.37 16.09
N LEU A 431 6.51 24.60 15.96
CA LEU A 431 6.94 23.61 16.95
C LEU A 431 7.46 24.32 18.21
N LYS A 432 7.08 23.82 19.39
CA LYS A 432 7.64 24.27 20.66
C LYS A 432 9.15 24.04 20.74
N PRO A 433 9.92 24.86 21.48
CA PRO A 433 11.29 24.50 21.87
C PRO A 433 11.31 23.16 22.63
N LYS A 434 12.43 22.47 22.57
CA LYS A 434 12.64 21.15 23.21
C LYS A 434 11.62 20.10 22.75
N ARG A 435 11.31 20.11 21.46
CA ARG A 435 10.40 19.15 20.81
C ARG A 435 11.00 18.59 19.53
N TYR A 436 10.43 17.49 19.08
CA TYR A 436 10.91 16.77 17.89
C TYR A 436 10.07 17.07 16.66
N LEU A 437 10.74 17.00 15.51
CA LEU A 437 10.14 16.90 14.20
C LEU A 437 10.65 15.61 13.55
N ALA A 438 9.75 14.77 13.02
CA ALA A 438 10.08 13.58 12.25
C ALA A 438 9.60 13.73 10.81
N PHE A 439 10.38 13.18 9.86
CA PHE A 439 10.14 13.37 8.45
C PHE A 439 10.47 12.09 7.68
N ASN A 440 9.48 11.51 7.00
CA ASN A 440 9.68 10.35 6.16
C ASN A 440 9.83 10.79 4.71
N ILE A 441 10.98 10.59 4.12
CA ILE A 441 11.27 10.87 2.72
C ILE A 441 12.42 9.99 2.24
N ALA A 442 12.39 9.62 0.96
CA ALA A 442 13.48 8.89 0.30
C ALA A 442 13.83 9.56 -1.02
N ASP A 443 15.08 9.39 -1.44
CA ASP A 443 15.51 9.87 -2.75
C ASP A 443 14.74 9.18 -3.86
N VAL A 444 14.50 9.93 -4.93
CA VAL A 444 13.87 9.41 -6.14
C VAL A 444 14.79 9.59 -7.35
N ALA A 445 14.68 8.66 -8.29
CA ALA A 445 15.44 8.70 -9.53
C ALA A 445 14.53 8.36 -10.71
N PHE A 446 14.46 9.27 -11.67
CA PHE A 446 13.65 9.09 -12.88
C PHE A 446 14.18 9.91 -14.06
N SER A 447 13.87 9.45 -15.27
CA SER A 447 14.30 10.11 -16.51
C SER A 447 15.81 10.41 -16.54
N GLY A 448 16.63 9.52 -15.94
CA GLY A 448 18.07 9.67 -15.85
C GLY A 448 18.58 10.65 -14.77
N ASN A 449 17.70 11.34 -14.06
CA ASN A 449 18.05 12.27 -12.99
C ASN A 449 17.87 11.62 -11.62
N HIS A 450 18.74 12.01 -10.68
CA HIS A 450 18.65 11.66 -9.26
C HIS A 450 18.31 12.92 -8.46
N TYR A 451 17.29 12.81 -7.59
CA TYR A 451 16.83 13.91 -6.75
C TYR A 451 17.14 13.57 -5.29
N PRO A 452 18.06 14.31 -4.64
CA PRO A 452 18.57 13.99 -3.30
C PRO A 452 17.66 14.52 -2.19
N LEU A 453 16.39 14.09 -2.16
CA LEU A 453 15.38 14.57 -1.25
C LEU A 453 15.76 14.38 0.23
N GLU A 454 16.48 13.28 0.53
CA GLU A 454 16.95 12.98 1.88
C GLU A 454 17.93 14.06 2.36
N GLN A 455 18.97 14.34 1.57
CA GLN A 455 19.99 15.31 1.94
C GLN A 455 19.44 16.73 1.96
N ASP A 456 18.66 17.12 0.95
CA ASP A 456 18.04 18.45 0.90
C ASP A 456 17.14 18.71 2.13
N THR A 457 16.39 17.69 2.59
CA THR A 457 15.58 17.82 3.81
C THR A 457 16.45 18.03 5.05
N ILE A 458 17.54 17.28 5.18
CA ILE A 458 18.49 17.41 6.29
C ILE A 458 19.10 18.81 6.30
N ASP A 459 19.60 19.27 5.16
CA ASP A 459 20.26 20.57 5.03
C ASP A 459 19.30 21.73 5.34
N ILE A 460 18.06 21.63 4.86
CA ILE A 460 17.03 22.65 5.17
C ILE A 460 16.76 22.70 6.67
N LEU A 461 16.48 21.56 7.32
CA LEU A 461 16.17 21.54 8.74
C LEU A 461 17.34 22.01 9.62
N GLN A 462 18.56 21.64 9.27
CA GLN A 462 19.76 22.13 9.96
C GLN A 462 19.94 23.63 9.75
N SER A 463 19.68 24.17 8.55
CA SER A 463 19.72 25.63 8.30
C SER A 463 18.67 26.41 9.09
N LEU A 464 17.58 25.75 9.52
CA LEU A 464 16.54 26.29 10.39
C LEU A 464 16.85 26.13 11.89
N GLY A 465 18.05 25.69 12.25
CA GLY A 465 18.48 25.53 13.64
C GLY A 465 18.04 24.21 14.28
N MET A 466 17.52 23.26 13.52
CA MET A 466 17.17 21.94 14.04
C MET A 466 18.41 21.04 14.15
N GLU A 467 18.52 20.28 15.24
CA GLU A 467 19.58 19.33 15.44
C GLU A 467 19.17 17.94 14.93
N TYR A 468 19.92 17.39 13.98
CA TYR A 468 19.74 16.02 13.52
C TYR A 468 20.08 15.01 14.64
N LYS A 469 19.15 14.14 15.00
CA LYS A 469 19.32 13.16 16.09
C LYS A 469 19.38 11.72 15.60
N GLY A 470 18.99 11.44 14.37
CA GLY A 470 19.03 10.11 13.80
C GLY A 470 17.90 9.79 12.85
N LYS A 471 17.75 8.51 12.56
CA LYS A 471 16.65 8.01 11.73
C LYS A 471 16.18 6.64 12.18
N PHE A 472 14.89 6.39 12.05
CA PHE A 472 14.31 5.06 12.01
C PHE A 472 14.28 4.53 10.57
N LYS A 473 14.32 3.23 10.40
CA LYS A 473 14.29 2.51 9.12
C LYS A 473 12.94 1.81 8.98
N MET A 474 11.98 2.42 8.29
CA MET A 474 10.70 1.78 8.00
C MET A 474 10.90 0.69 6.96
N VAL A 475 10.86 -0.56 7.39
CA VAL A 475 11.11 -1.73 6.56
C VAL A 475 9.96 -1.94 5.58
N LEU A 476 10.28 -1.96 4.28
CA LEU A 476 9.28 -2.17 3.23
C LEU A 476 8.94 -3.66 3.06
N ALA A 477 7.72 -3.93 2.61
CA ALA A 477 7.32 -5.27 2.19
C ALA A 477 8.20 -5.76 1.03
N ILE A 478 8.52 -7.05 1.03
CA ILE A 478 9.23 -7.66 -0.09
C ILE A 478 8.26 -7.82 -1.25
N THR A 479 8.41 -7.02 -2.28
CA THR A 479 7.70 -7.19 -3.55
C THR A 479 8.62 -7.84 -4.59
N PRO A 480 8.09 -8.59 -5.57
CA PRO A 480 8.90 -9.13 -6.66
C PRO A 480 9.69 -8.01 -7.35
N GLY A 481 11.01 -8.17 -7.43
CA GLY A 481 11.92 -7.18 -8.04
C GLY A 481 12.37 -6.03 -7.14
N SER A 482 11.84 -5.89 -5.91
CA SER A 482 12.25 -4.81 -4.99
C SER A 482 13.59 -5.07 -4.31
N ASN A 483 13.96 -6.34 -4.09
CA ASN A 483 15.24 -6.71 -3.50
C ASN A 483 16.31 -6.87 -4.58
N LYS A 484 16.97 -5.76 -4.88
CA LYS A 484 18.14 -5.77 -5.76
C LYS A 484 19.37 -6.19 -4.96
N ILE A 485 19.53 -7.49 -4.80
CA ILE A 485 20.71 -8.12 -4.17
C ILE A 485 21.57 -8.70 -5.29
N ASP A 486 22.83 -8.36 -5.29
CA ASP A 486 23.81 -8.96 -6.21
C ASP A 486 23.99 -10.45 -5.87
N ILE A 487 23.99 -11.28 -6.91
CA ILE A 487 24.01 -12.74 -6.75
C ILE A 487 25.38 -13.23 -6.25
N GLN A 488 26.45 -12.56 -6.65
CA GLN A 488 27.82 -12.98 -6.30
C GLN A 488 28.23 -12.46 -4.93
N SER A 489 28.11 -11.15 -4.70
CA SER A 489 28.50 -10.54 -3.44
C SER A 489 27.49 -10.74 -2.31
N ARG A 490 26.25 -11.11 -2.63
CA ARG A 490 25.12 -11.18 -1.68
C ARG A 490 24.80 -9.85 -0.99
N LEU A 491 25.27 -8.75 -1.54
CA LEU A 491 25.07 -7.40 -1.03
C LEU A 491 23.99 -6.64 -1.82
N PRO A 492 23.31 -5.66 -1.20
CA PRO A 492 22.40 -4.77 -1.91
C PRO A 492 23.12 -3.95 -2.97
N THR A 493 22.49 -3.78 -4.14
CA THR A 493 23.03 -2.98 -5.25
C THR A 493 22.56 -1.52 -5.21
N THR A 494 21.72 -1.15 -4.25
CA THR A 494 21.23 0.21 -4.04
C THR A 494 21.26 0.57 -2.55
N LYS A 495 21.18 1.87 -2.22
CA LYS A 495 21.13 2.34 -0.84
C LYS A 495 19.79 2.00 -0.14
N ASN A 496 19.70 2.28 1.15
CA ASN A 496 18.53 2.10 2.01
C ASN A 496 18.13 0.63 2.20
N PHE A 497 19.13 -0.21 2.51
CA PHE A 497 18.92 -1.57 2.98
C PHE A 497 19.41 -1.75 4.42
N CYS A 498 18.67 -2.53 5.19
CA CYS A 498 19.02 -3.04 6.51
C CYS A 498 19.02 -4.57 6.50
N GLN A 499 19.66 -5.17 7.48
CA GLN A 499 19.69 -6.62 7.63
C GLN A 499 18.99 -7.05 8.92
N VAL A 500 17.80 -7.63 8.78
CA VAL A 500 16.97 -8.10 9.90
C VAL A 500 16.90 -9.62 9.84
N ASN A 501 17.31 -10.30 10.92
CA ASN A 501 17.35 -11.77 11.01
C ASN A 501 18.08 -12.43 9.82
N GLY A 502 19.24 -11.88 9.42
CA GLY A 502 20.02 -12.37 8.28
C GLY A 502 19.45 -12.06 6.90
N ILE A 503 18.32 -11.35 6.81
CA ILE A 503 17.63 -11.06 5.55
C ILE A 503 17.78 -9.57 5.21
N TRP A 504 18.30 -9.28 4.01
CA TRP A 504 18.33 -7.93 3.50
C TRP A 504 16.92 -7.42 3.18
N ARG A 505 16.60 -6.24 3.70
CA ARG A 505 15.31 -5.57 3.55
C ARG A 505 15.51 -4.13 3.12
N LYS A 506 14.80 -3.72 2.08
CA LYS A 506 14.72 -2.31 1.71
C LYS A 506 13.92 -1.54 2.76
N TYR A 507 14.33 -0.31 3.06
CA TYR A 507 13.60 0.56 3.98
C TYR A 507 13.43 1.96 3.40
N GLU A 508 12.48 2.71 3.94
CA GLU A 508 12.41 4.16 3.83
C GLU A 508 12.83 4.81 5.14
N PRO A 509 13.67 5.84 5.11
CA PRO A 509 14.12 6.50 6.32
C PRO A 509 13.04 7.40 6.91
N ILE A 510 12.95 7.43 8.23
CA ILE A 510 12.20 8.42 9.00
C ILE A 510 13.21 9.19 9.82
N PHE A 511 13.65 10.33 9.30
CA PHE A 511 14.61 11.21 9.97
C PHE A 511 13.94 11.93 11.14
N TYR A 512 14.66 12.17 12.24
CA TYR A 512 14.13 12.95 13.33
C TYR A 512 15.14 13.98 13.84
N PHE A 513 14.60 15.13 14.19
CA PHE A 513 15.33 16.33 14.55
C PHE A 513 14.78 16.89 15.85
N TRP A 514 15.66 17.53 16.60
CA TRP A 514 15.35 18.20 17.85
C TRP A 514 15.42 19.71 17.65
N LYS A 515 14.43 20.42 18.17
CA LYS A 515 14.45 21.88 18.28
C LYS A 515 15.02 22.27 19.62
N PRO A 516 16.19 22.92 19.70
CA PRO A 516 16.81 23.34 20.96
C PRO A 516 15.98 24.34 21.76
#